data_d26ac7ad035f046bf795cdf0099937fd
#
_entry.id   d26ac7ad035f046bf795cdf0099937fd
#
_cell.length_a   1.000
_cell.length_b   1.000
_cell.length_c   1.000
_cell.angle_alpha   90.00
_cell.angle_beta   90.00
_cell.angle_gamma   90.00
#
_symmetry.space_group_name_H-M   'P 1'
#
loop_
_entity.id
_entity.type
_entity.pdbx_description
1 polymer ?
#
loop_
_entity_poly.entity_id
_entity_poly.type
_entity_poly.pdbx_seq_one_letter_code
_entity_poly.pdbx_strand_id
1 'polypeptide(L)'
;MHCAKSGDSLSTTIIHLLALAYGVPFVMVGIEHFRDPQKFVDIVPSYLPFPLFLVYLTGLMEIAGGLGIIYPETRIMAGRFMVLFLLAVYPANFYMWTNDVPFNGTRLTTNGHLVRLFVQFLLIVAALGFSGDLQKIRRN
;
A
#
# COMPACT_ATOMS: atom_id res chain seq x y z
N MET A 1 38.96 1.13 17.65
CA MET A 1 37.77 0.30 17.77
C MET A 1 36.47 1.14 17.75
N HIS A 2 36.30 2.08 16.81
CA HIS A 2 35.11 2.98 16.80
C HIS A 2 34.46 3.18 15.43
N CYS A 3 34.76 2.30 14.45
CA CYS A 3 34.26 2.45 13.07
C CYS A 3 32.97 1.68 12.75
N ALA A 4 32.48 0.77 13.62
CA ALA A 4 31.29 -0.07 13.37
C ALA A 4 29.95 0.61 13.70
N LYS A 5 29.93 1.63 14.55
CA LYS A 5 28.68 2.29 15.00
C LYS A 5 28.06 3.29 14.02
N SER A 6 28.82 3.83 13.10
CA SER A 6 28.33 4.86 12.17
C SER A 6 27.47 4.28 11.03
N GLY A 7 27.85 3.12 10.51
CA GLY A 7 27.11 2.47 9.43
C GLY A 7 25.74 1.93 9.85
N ASP A 8 25.64 1.39 11.06
CA ASP A 8 24.39 0.86 11.60
C ASP A 8 23.36 1.97 11.90
N SER A 9 23.83 3.12 12.38
CA SER A 9 22.99 4.29 12.65
C SER A 9 22.41 4.88 11.36
N LEU A 10 23.21 5.00 10.30
CA LEU A 10 22.77 5.54 9.01
C LEU A 10 21.76 4.62 8.34
N SER A 11 22.00 3.30 8.32
CA SER A 11 21.08 2.33 7.75
C SER A 11 19.74 2.30 8.48
N THR A 12 19.75 2.40 9.80
CA THR A 12 18.54 2.48 10.62
C THR A 12 17.74 3.74 10.33
N THR A 13 18.40 4.89 10.21
CA THR A 13 17.76 6.16 9.86
C THR A 13 17.11 6.09 8.47
N ILE A 14 17.80 5.53 7.48
CA ILE A 14 17.26 5.36 6.12
C ILE A 14 15.99 4.48 6.15
N ILE A 15 16.02 3.37 6.87
CA ILE A 15 14.83 2.48 6.98
C ILE A 15 13.65 3.20 7.63
N HIS A 16 13.87 4.03 8.64
CA HIS A 16 12.80 4.83 9.25
C HIS A 16 12.23 5.87 8.27
N LEU A 17 13.06 6.56 7.51
CA LEU A 17 12.62 7.52 6.50
C LEU A 17 11.81 6.84 5.39
N LEU A 18 12.26 5.67 4.92
CA LEU A 18 11.52 4.88 3.93
C LEU A 18 10.19 4.38 4.48
N ALA A 19 10.15 3.97 5.75
CA ALA A 19 8.92 3.56 6.42
C ALA A 19 7.91 4.70 6.56
N LEU A 20 8.37 5.91 6.87
CA LEU A 20 7.53 7.11 6.88
C LEU A 20 7.03 7.46 5.46
N ALA A 21 7.92 7.46 4.47
CA ALA A 21 7.57 7.75 3.09
C ALA A 21 6.55 6.75 2.52
N TYR A 22 6.56 5.51 2.98
CA TYR A 22 5.59 4.48 2.63
C TYR A 22 4.30 4.58 3.44
N GLY A 23 4.40 4.64 4.77
CA GLY A 23 3.25 4.52 5.67
C GLY A 23 2.37 5.76 5.71
N VAL A 24 2.95 6.96 5.66
CA VAL A 24 2.17 8.21 5.73
C VAL A 24 1.18 8.34 4.58
N PRO A 25 1.53 8.11 3.30
CA PRO A 25 0.55 8.14 2.22
C PRO A 25 -0.59 7.13 2.40
N PHE A 26 -0.31 5.91 2.88
CA PHE A 26 -1.37 4.93 3.16
C PHE A 26 -2.32 5.40 4.26
N VAL A 27 -1.80 5.98 5.34
CA VAL A 27 -2.64 6.58 6.39
C VAL A 27 -3.51 7.70 5.83
N MET A 28 -2.95 8.58 5.00
CA MET A 28 -3.69 9.68 4.39
C MET A 28 -4.79 9.18 3.47
N VAL A 29 -4.49 8.24 2.58
CA VAL A 29 -5.48 7.65 1.67
C VAL A 29 -6.55 6.88 2.45
N GLY A 30 -6.14 6.12 3.48
CA GLY A 30 -7.09 5.43 4.36
C GLY A 30 -8.06 6.39 5.06
N ILE A 31 -7.59 7.55 5.50
CA ILE A 31 -8.46 8.61 6.06
C ILE A 31 -9.43 9.15 5.00
N GLU A 32 -8.99 9.33 3.75
CA GLU A 32 -9.86 9.77 2.64
C GLU A 32 -11.00 8.79 2.35
N HIS A 33 -10.83 7.49 2.60
CA HIS A 33 -11.93 6.51 2.51
C HIS A 33 -13.10 6.83 3.45
N PHE A 34 -12.83 7.49 4.58
CA PHE A 34 -13.85 7.92 5.53
C PHE A 34 -14.39 9.33 5.26
N ARG A 35 -13.56 10.21 4.69
CA ARG A 35 -13.95 11.60 4.41
C ARG A 35 -14.79 11.74 3.14
N ASP A 36 -14.44 11.00 2.12
CA ASP A 36 -15.13 11.00 0.81
C ASP A 36 -15.20 9.58 0.25
N PRO A 37 -16.04 8.71 0.86
CA PRO A 37 -16.11 7.30 0.49
C PRO A 37 -16.64 7.09 -0.93
N GLN A 38 -17.44 8.02 -1.47
CA GLN A 38 -18.11 7.82 -2.77
C GLN A 38 -17.12 7.63 -3.91
N LYS A 39 -16.02 8.37 -3.94
CA LYS A 39 -14.98 8.21 -4.98
C LYS A 39 -14.32 6.83 -4.98
N PHE A 40 -14.33 6.13 -3.85
CA PHE A 40 -13.82 4.77 -3.72
C PHE A 40 -14.91 3.71 -3.99
N VAL A 41 -16.16 4.00 -3.61
CA VAL A 41 -17.30 3.12 -3.90
C VAL A 41 -17.44 2.91 -5.40
N ASP A 42 -17.26 3.94 -6.20
CA ASP A 42 -17.42 3.89 -7.66
C ASP A 42 -16.43 2.93 -8.34
N ILE A 43 -15.29 2.67 -7.73
CA ILE A 43 -14.27 1.75 -8.27
C ILE A 43 -14.35 0.33 -7.69
N VAL A 44 -15.25 0.07 -6.74
CA VAL A 44 -15.50 -1.30 -6.26
C VAL A 44 -16.13 -2.11 -7.39
N PRO A 45 -15.57 -3.30 -7.73
CA PRO A 45 -16.17 -4.15 -8.74
C PRO A 45 -17.65 -4.45 -8.46
N SER A 46 -18.50 -4.32 -9.48
CA SER A 46 -19.95 -4.46 -9.35
C SER A 46 -20.44 -5.85 -8.89
N TYR A 47 -19.57 -6.87 -9.01
CA TYR A 47 -19.86 -8.23 -8.53
C TYR A 47 -19.60 -8.40 -7.01
N LEU A 48 -19.02 -7.39 -6.35
CA LEU A 48 -18.79 -7.43 -4.91
C LEU A 48 -19.98 -6.82 -4.16
N PRO A 49 -20.48 -7.50 -3.11
CA PRO A 49 -21.56 -6.96 -2.29
C PRO A 49 -21.06 -5.87 -1.33
N PHE A 50 -21.95 -5.02 -0.87
CA PHE A 50 -21.69 -4.02 0.18
C PHE A 50 -20.49 -3.08 -0.09
N PRO A 51 -20.48 -2.35 -1.22
CA PRO A 51 -19.32 -1.55 -1.63
C PRO A 51 -18.88 -0.52 -0.59
N LEU A 52 -19.83 0.15 0.08
CA LEU A 52 -19.50 1.13 1.12
C LEU A 52 -18.79 0.49 2.33
N PHE A 53 -19.24 -0.70 2.74
CA PHE A 53 -18.57 -1.45 3.81
C PHE A 53 -17.14 -1.83 3.41
N LEU A 54 -16.93 -2.29 2.16
CA LEU A 54 -15.61 -2.63 1.64
C LEU A 54 -14.69 -1.41 1.60
N VAL A 55 -15.21 -0.24 1.24
CA VAL A 55 -14.46 1.02 1.25
C VAL A 55 -13.99 1.37 2.66
N TYR A 56 -14.86 1.31 3.67
CA TYR A 56 -14.46 1.57 5.05
C TYR A 56 -13.50 0.52 5.60
N LEU A 57 -13.71 -0.76 5.27
CA LEU A 57 -12.82 -1.83 5.67
C LEU A 57 -11.42 -1.64 5.08
N THR A 58 -11.31 -1.35 3.78
CA THR A 58 -10.01 -1.13 3.13
C THR A 58 -9.34 0.13 3.65
N GLY A 59 -10.08 1.21 3.90
CA GLY A 59 -9.53 2.41 4.52
C GLY A 59 -8.95 2.16 5.91
N LEU A 60 -9.63 1.35 6.75
CA LEU A 60 -9.11 0.94 8.06
C LEU A 60 -7.85 0.09 7.91
N MET A 61 -7.82 -0.83 6.94
CA MET A 61 -6.66 -1.69 6.66
C MET A 61 -5.46 -0.86 6.18
N GLU A 62 -5.67 0.17 5.37
CA GLU A 62 -4.63 1.10 4.94
C GLU A 62 -4.04 1.90 6.10
N ILE A 63 -4.89 2.43 6.99
CA ILE A 63 -4.44 3.14 8.18
C ILE A 63 -3.63 2.21 9.09
N ALA A 64 -4.16 1.02 9.40
CA ALA A 64 -3.49 0.05 10.26
C ALA A 64 -2.17 -0.44 9.65
N GLY A 65 -2.15 -0.75 8.36
CA GLY A 65 -0.96 -1.17 7.64
C GLY A 65 0.09 -0.08 7.55
N GLY A 66 -0.31 1.15 7.22
CA GLY A 66 0.58 2.31 7.16
C GLY A 66 1.22 2.62 8.51
N LEU A 67 0.44 2.69 9.59
CA LEU A 67 0.96 2.87 10.95
C LEU A 67 1.87 1.72 11.36
N GLY A 68 1.48 0.47 11.06
CA GLY A 68 2.26 -0.72 11.37
C GLY A 68 3.64 -0.74 10.69
N ILE A 69 3.77 -0.18 9.48
CA ILE A 69 5.06 -0.02 8.80
C ILE A 69 5.91 1.06 9.50
N ILE A 70 5.31 2.15 9.94
CA ILE A 70 6.02 3.26 10.59
C ILE A 70 6.64 2.79 11.91
N TYR A 71 5.90 2.04 12.72
CA TYR A 71 6.40 1.53 14.00
C TYR A 71 7.35 0.35 13.81
N PRO A 72 8.61 0.44 14.32
CA PRO A 72 9.63 -0.59 14.10
C PRO A 72 9.22 -1.98 14.61
N GLU A 73 8.53 -2.05 15.74
CA GLU A 73 8.14 -3.28 16.42
C GLU A 73 7.12 -4.10 15.61
N THR A 74 6.26 -3.44 14.84
CA THR A 74 5.20 -4.07 14.05
C THR A 74 5.53 -4.17 12.57
N ARG A 75 6.61 -3.56 12.12
CA ARG A 75 6.97 -3.37 10.70
C ARG A 75 7.00 -4.65 9.88
N ILE A 76 7.58 -5.72 10.43
CA ILE A 76 7.67 -7.03 9.73
C ILE A 76 6.27 -7.60 9.49
N MET A 77 5.44 -7.62 10.53
CA MET A 77 4.08 -8.13 10.44
C MET A 77 3.21 -7.25 9.53
N ALA A 78 3.33 -5.94 9.67
CA ALA A 78 2.63 -4.98 8.81
C ALA A 78 3.09 -5.09 7.34
N GLY A 79 4.37 -5.33 7.08
CA GLY A 79 4.88 -5.58 5.73
C GLY A 79 4.21 -6.79 5.07
N ARG A 80 4.11 -7.91 5.78
CA ARG A 80 3.40 -9.10 5.30
C ARG A 80 1.91 -8.85 5.09
N PHE A 81 1.28 -8.18 6.03
CA PHE A 81 -0.12 -7.77 5.92
C PHE A 81 -0.34 -6.90 4.66
N MET A 82 0.50 -5.89 4.43
CA MET A 82 0.39 -4.99 3.28
C MET A 82 0.60 -5.71 1.95
N VAL A 83 1.49 -6.71 1.87
CA VAL A 83 1.62 -7.56 0.67
C VAL A 83 0.29 -8.25 0.36
N LEU A 84 -0.32 -8.92 1.33
CA LEU A 84 -1.60 -9.61 1.14
C LEU A 84 -2.73 -8.64 0.81
N PHE A 85 -2.79 -7.50 1.50
CA PHE A 85 -3.78 -6.47 1.26
C PHE A 85 -3.68 -5.91 -0.16
N LEU A 86 -2.48 -5.52 -0.61
CA LEU A 86 -2.28 -4.96 -1.95
C LEU A 86 -2.56 -6.00 -3.04
N LEU A 87 -2.24 -7.27 -2.82
CA LEU A 87 -2.62 -8.34 -3.73
C LEU A 87 -4.14 -8.52 -3.80
N ALA A 88 -4.83 -8.41 -2.66
CA ALA A 88 -6.29 -8.53 -2.59
C ALA A 88 -7.02 -7.38 -3.30
N VAL A 89 -6.49 -6.16 -3.27
CA VAL A 89 -7.09 -4.99 -3.95
C VAL A 89 -6.61 -4.82 -5.40
N TYR A 90 -5.63 -5.59 -5.85
CA TYR A 90 -5.12 -5.54 -7.23
C TYR A 90 -6.21 -5.77 -8.28
N PRO A 91 -7.13 -6.75 -8.12
CA PRO A 91 -8.26 -6.94 -9.04
C PRO A 91 -9.15 -5.72 -9.19
N ALA A 92 -9.35 -4.90 -8.15
CA ALA A 92 -10.15 -3.67 -8.23
C ALA A 92 -9.49 -2.63 -9.16
N ASN A 93 -8.18 -2.47 -9.11
CA ASN A 93 -7.46 -1.59 -10.02
C ASN A 93 -7.48 -2.09 -11.46
N PHE A 94 -7.44 -3.41 -11.67
CA PHE A 94 -7.58 -4.02 -12.98
C PHE A 94 -9.02 -3.89 -13.52
N TYR A 95 -10.03 -4.10 -12.68
CA TYR A 95 -11.44 -3.88 -13.00
C TYR A 95 -11.70 -2.45 -13.44
N MET A 96 -11.16 -1.46 -12.73
CA MET A 96 -11.27 -0.06 -13.08
C MET A 96 -10.77 0.23 -14.50
N TRP A 97 -9.68 -0.41 -14.92
CA TRP A 97 -9.15 -0.26 -16.29
C TRP A 97 -10.05 -0.93 -17.32
N THR A 98 -10.39 -2.21 -17.12
CA THR A 98 -11.13 -3.01 -18.10
C THR A 98 -12.58 -2.52 -18.30
N ASN A 99 -13.15 -1.84 -17.31
CA ASN A 99 -14.52 -1.31 -17.37
C ASN A 99 -14.57 0.22 -17.54
N ASP A 100 -13.41 0.87 -17.77
CA ASP A 100 -13.30 2.32 -17.96
C ASP A 100 -13.99 3.12 -16.84
N VAL A 101 -13.83 2.67 -15.59
CA VAL A 101 -14.47 3.29 -14.43
C VAL A 101 -13.74 4.57 -14.07
N PRO A 102 -14.45 5.73 -14.01
CA PRO A 102 -13.82 6.98 -13.62
C PRO A 102 -13.44 6.97 -12.13
N PHE A 103 -12.33 7.59 -11.79
CA PHE A 103 -11.97 7.90 -10.41
C PHE A 103 -12.20 9.38 -10.13
N ASN A 104 -13.05 9.68 -9.15
CA ASN A 104 -13.40 11.07 -8.81
C ASN A 104 -13.85 11.90 -10.04
N GLY A 105 -14.69 11.30 -10.89
CA GLY A 105 -15.20 11.93 -12.12
C GLY A 105 -14.20 12.00 -13.28
N THR A 106 -12.95 11.57 -13.11
CA THR A 106 -11.93 11.62 -14.15
C THR A 106 -11.64 10.20 -14.67
N ARG A 107 -11.75 10.02 -15.99
CA ARG A 107 -11.33 8.78 -16.67
C ARG A 107 -9.83 8.82 -16.93
N LEU A 108 -9.15 7.75 -16.54
CA LEU A 108 -7.73 7.60 -16.81
C LEU A 108 -7.51 7.09 -18.24
N THR A 109 -6.43 7.55 -18.87
CA THR A 109 -5.95 6.96 -20.11
C THR A 109 -5.36 5.57 -19.86
N THR A 110 -5.18 4.77 -20.91
CA THR A 110 -4.47 3.48 -20.81
C THR A 110 -3.12 3.62 -20.11
N ASN A 111 -2.35 4.65 -20.45
CA ASN A 111 -1.06 4.92 -19.78
C ASN A 111 -1.25 5.22 -18.30
N GLY A 112 -2.31 5.93 -17.91
CA GLY A 112 -2.63 6.22 -16.52
C GLY A 112 -2.93 4.94 -15.73
N HIS A 113 -3.68 4.00 -16.31
CA HIS A 113 -3.94 2.69 -15.70
C HIS A 113 -2.68 1.84 -15.58
N LEU A 114 -1.82 1.82 -16.62
CA LEU A 114 -0.54 1.11 -16.57
C LEU A 114 0.36 1.66 -15.47
N VAL A 115 0.44 2.98 -15.32
CA VAL A 115 1.20 3.62 -14.23
C VAL A 115 0.64 3.21 -12.87
N ARG A 116 -0.68 3.19 -12.68
CA ARG A 116 -1.30 2.73 -11.41
C ARG A 116 -0.92 1.29 -11.07
N LEU A 117 -1.04 0.39 -12.04
CA LEU A 117 -0.69 -1.03 -11.82
C LEU A 117 0.80 -1.20 -11.51
N PHE A 118 1.66 -0.44 -12.21
CA PHE A 118 3.10 -0.45 -11.96
C PHE A 118 3.46 0.11 -10.57
N VAL A 119 2.86 1.23 -10.18
CA VAL A 119 3.04 1.80 -8.83
C VAL A 119 2.59 0.81 -7.76
N GLN A 120 1.45 0.15 -7.95
CA GLN A 120 0.98 -0.87 -7.01
C GLN A 120 1.95 -2.05 -6.90
N PHE A 121 2.52 -2.49 -8.02
CA PHE A 121 3.56 -3.50 -8.01
C PHE A 121 4.79 -3.06 -7.19
N LEU A 122 5.26 -1.82 -7.38
CA LEU A 122 6.36 -1.26 -6.58
C LEU A 122 6.02 -1.18 -5.09
N LEU A 123 4.78 -0.85 -4.73
CA LEU A 123 4.33 -0.84 -3.35
C LEU A 123 4.33 -2.23 -2.72
N ILE A 124 3.99 -3.28 -3.49
CA ILE A 124 4.09 -4.67 -3.04
C ILE A 124 5.55 -5.06 -2.79
N VAL A 125 6.45 -4.71 -3.72
CA VAL A 125 7.89 -4.97 -3.57
C VAL A 125 8.46 -4.26 -2.34
N ALA A 126 8.08 -3.01 -2.11
CA ALA A 126 8.48 -2.27 -0.91
C ALA A 126 7.95 -2.91 0.37
N ALA A 127 6.69 -3.37 0.39
CA ALA A 127 6.10 -4.10 1.53
C ALA A 127 6.86 -5.41 1.82
N LEU A 128 7.26 -6.16 0.77
CA LEU A 128 8.13 -7.32 0.90
C LEU A 128 9.50 -6.96 1.50
N GLY A 129 10.05 -5.79 1.15
CA GLY A 129 11.27 -5.27 1.78
C GLY A 129 11.11 -5.06 3.28
N PHE A 130 10.01 -4.44 3.72
CA PHE A 130 9.70 -4.24 5.14
C PHE A 130 9.38 -5.53 5.88
N SER A 131 8.82 -6.54 5.22
CA SER A 131 8.53 -7.84 5.82
C SER A 131 9.80 -8.67 6.13
N GLY A 132 10.95 -8.31 5.55
CA GLY A 132 12.19 -9.07 5.64
C GLY A 132 12.23 -10.33 4.78
N ASP A 133 11.15 -10.65 4.08
CA ASP A 133 11.07 -11.88 3.28
C ASP A 133 11.92 -11.81 2.00
N LEU A 134 12.14 -10.63 1.42
CA LEU A 134 13.07 -10.44 0.30
C LEU A 134 14.50 -10.87 0.63
N GLN A 135 14.96 -10.61 1.86
CA GLN A 135 16.30 -11.02 2.28
C GLN A 135 16.43 -12.54 2.40
N LYS A 136 15.33 -13.23 2.76
CA LYS A 136 15.29 -14.70 2.81
C LYS A 136 15.35 -15.32 1.43
N ILE A 137 14.58 -14.77 0.47
CA ILE A 137 14.56 -15.24 -0.93
C ILE A 137 15.95 -15.11 -1.57
N ARG A 138 16.69 -14.03 -1.26
CA ARG A 138 18.02 -13.77 -1.83
C ARG A 138 19.12 -14.65 -1.24
N ARG A 139 18.90 -15.29 -0.08
CA ARG A 139 19.87 -16.17 0.60
C ARG A 139 19.73 -17.64 0.24
N ASN A 140 18.64 -18.04 -0.42
CA ASN A 140 18.41 -19.40 -0.96
C ASN A 140 18.77 -19.47 -2.44
#